data_b97ed63d64b8343b503d95e40ee75307
#
_entry.id   b97ed63d64b8343b503d95e40ee75307
#
_cell.length_a   1.000
_cell.length_b   1.000
_cell.length_c   1.000
_cell.angle_alpha   90.00
_cell.angle_beta   90.00
_cell.angle_gamma   90.00
#
_symmetry.space_group_name_H-M   'P 1'
#
loop_
_entity.id
_entity.type
_entity.pdbx_description
1 polymer ?
#
loop_
_entity_poly.entity_id
_entity_poly.type
_entity_poly.pdbx_seq_one_letter_code
_entity_poly.pdbx_strand_id
1 'polypeptide(L)'
;MDGNASNGADDGLSRRGLLMGTALLGVGTATLASGAGDAVAATSRPDPMAPIPIPPQVLANEGVAVVPDTRLWYWDTGGAGQPIVLMHPATGSGLIWGYQQPVFAKAGYRVIGYSRRGYINSAPFDKSNPGIGSADLHNLMEFLGVQRFHLIASAAGGSIASDYAFTHPDRLYSLTISSNQFGVRDGEIAKAAAFIRPKGWDAMPAEFRELGPSYRAANPEGVKRWMELEHKALQGPDFRQTLKNDITQARLRELKVPTLVISGAADMSTSPSMARMIAAEIPNSEIAYMPEAGHSSYWEQPELFNRAVLDFIGKHGK
;
A
#
# COMPACT_ATOMS: atom_id res chain seq x y z
N MET A 1 -8.31 31.42 63.46
CA MET A 1 -7.02 31.15 64.05
C MET A 1 -6.15 30.74 62.88
N ASP A 2 -5.57 31.72 62.29
CA ASP A 2 -4.16 32.06 62.34
C ASP A 2 -3.31 31.02 61.61
N GLY A 3 -2.56 31.28 60.63
CA GLY A 3 -1.97 32.49 60.11
C GLY A 3 -0.77 32.12 59.31
N ASN A 4 -0.51 32.95 58.35
CA ASN A 4 0.78 33.39 57.83
C ASN A 4 1.53 32.47 56.83
N ALA A 5 1.64 32.85 55.61
CA ALA A 5 2.47 33.87 54.92
C ALA A 5 3.99 33.56 54.94
N SER A 6 4.59 33.39 53.80
CA SER A 6 5.48 34.39 53.17
C SER A 6 6.37 33.76 52.10
N ASN A 7 6.42 34.46 50.96
CA ASN A 7 7.60 34.89 50.18
C ASN A 7 8.50 33.78 49.59
N GLY A 8 8.79 33.76 48.36
CA GLY A 8 9.02 34.77 47.33
C GLY A 8 10.32 34.42 46.65
N ALA A 9 10.37 34.41 45.36
CA ALA A 9 11.47 34.94 44.58
C ALA A 9 11.24 34.71 43.11
N ASP A 10 11.00 35.77 42.48
CA ASP A 10 11.04 36.08 41.07
C ASP A 10 12.51 36.06 40.61
N ASP A 11 12.82 35.38 39.51
CA ASP A 11 14.05 35.66 38.80
C ASP A 11 13.76 35.65 37.28
N GLY A 12 13.52 36.90 36.86
CA GLY A 12 13.45 37.28 35.48
C GLY A 12 14.83 37.22 34.80
N LEU A 13 14.88 36.60 33.64
CA LEU A 13 16.00 36.75 32.71
C LEU A 13 15.67 37.74 31.61
N SER A 14 16.33 38.89 31.79
CA SER A 14 16.38 40.11 31.01
C SER A 14 16.93 39.88 29.59
N ARG A 15 16.21 40.45 28.64
CA ARG A 15 16.73 40.79 27.29
C ARG A 15 17.68 41.98 27.44
N ARG A 16 18.91 41.88 26.91
CA ARG A 16 19.67 43.00 26.28
C ARG A 16 21.08 42.55 25.90
N GLY A 17 21.49 42.89 24.67
CA GLY A 17 22.86 42.74 24.22
C GLY A 17 23.02 42.90 22.71
N LEU A 18 22.50 43.99 22.16
CA LEU A 18 22.83 44.45 20.80
C LEU A 18 24.17 45.19 20.88
N LEU A 19 25.19 44.71 20.19
CA LEU A 19 26.40 45.51 19.95
C LEU A 19 26.65 45.58 18.45
N MET A 20 26.44 46.79 17.90
CA MET A 20 26.91 47.25 16.60
C MET A 20 28.43 47.40 16.62
N GLY A 21 29.10 46.86 15.64
CA GLY A 21 30.48 47.17 15.30
C GLY A 21 30.54 47.61 13.84
N THR A 22 30.55 48.93 13.62
CA THR A 22 30.89 49.57 12.37
C THR A 22 32.41 49.59 12.19
N ALA A 23 32.90 49.04 11.07
CA ALA A 23 34.22 49.35 10.57
C ALA A 23 34.14 49.67 9.09
N LEU A 24 34.47 50.89 8.76
CA LEU A 24 34.64 51.45 7.41
C LEU A 24 36.03 51.10 6.86
N LEU A 25 36.06 51.11 5.52
CA LEU A 25 37.17 51.43 4.60
C LEU A 25 37.86 50.26 3.90
N GLY A 26 37.70 50.33 2.56
CA GLY A 26 38.54 49.65 1.58
C GLY A 26 37.91 49.60 0.22
N VAL A 27 37.95 50.71 -0.54
CA VAL A 27 37.60 50.75 -1.97
C VAL A 27 38.72 50.07 -2.75
N GLY A 28 38.46 48.83 -3.18
CA GLY A 28 39.29 48.13 -4.15
C GLY A 28 38.40 47.73 -5.34
N THR A 29 38.58 48.44 -6.44
CA THR A 29 37.99 48.11 -7.74
C THR A 29 38.67 46.85 -8.28
N ALA A 30 38.05 45.69 -8.03
CA ALA A 30 38.38 44.45 -8.73
C ALA A 30 37.37 44.25 -9.85
N THR A 31 37.82 44.38 -11.09
CA THR A 31 37.13 43.97 -12.27
C THR A 31 36.93 42.46 -12.21
N LEU A 32 35.72 42.04 -11.88
CA LEU A 32 35.32 40.63 -11.99
C LEU A 32 34.99 40.36 -13.45
N ALA A 33 35.85 39.61 -14.10
CA ALA A 33 35.53 38.96 -15.38
C ALA A 33 34.29 38.08 -15.20
N SER A 34 33.22 38.39 -15.92
CA SER A 34 32.02 37.56 -16.00
C SER A 34 32.35 36.27 -16.73
N GLY A 35 32.81 35.27 -16.00
CA GLY A 35 32.78 33.90 -16.45
C GLY A 35 31.31 33.45 -16.45
N ALA A 36 30.71 33.34 -17.64
CA ALA A 36 29.47 32.62 -17.81
C ALA A 36 29.73 31.16 -17.44
N GLY A 37 29.57 30.85 -16.16
CA GLY A 37 29.46 29.47 -15.68
C GLY A 37 28.14 28.95 -16.20
N ASP A 38 28.19 27.96 -17.08
CA ASP A 38 27.02 27.14 -17.44
C ASP A 38 26.34 26.69 -16.18
N ALA A 39 25.20 27.31 -15.88
CA ALA A 39 24.30 26.81 -14.86
C ALA A 39 23.81 25.44 -15.37
N VAL A 40 24.45 24.39 -14.89
CA VAL A 40 23.90 23.03 -15.03
C VAL A 40 22.50 23.10 -14.45
N ALA A 41 21.50 23.13 -15.33
CA ALA A 41 20.11 23.06 -14.95
C ALA A 41 19.97 21.81 -14.06
N ALA A 42 19.77 22.03 -12.77
CA ALA A 42 19.41 20.96 -11.87
C ALA A 42 18.16 20.32 -12.46
N THR A 43 18.30 19.14 -13.03
CA THR A 43 17.16 18.35 -13.47
C THR A 43 16.31 18.15 -12.24
N SER A 44 15.21 18.90 -12.15
CA SER A 44 14.25 18.76 -11.07
C SER A 44 13.84 17.29 -11.03
N ARG A 45 14.00 16.64 -9.88
CA ARG A 45 13.43 15.31 -9.69
C ARG A 45 11.96 15.41 -10.09
N PRO A 46 11.44 14.46 -10.92
CA PRO A 46 10.02 14.44 -11.22
C PRO A 46 9.24 14.47 -9.91
N ASP A 47 8.20 15.27 -9.86
CA ASP A 47 7.28 15.28 -8.73
C ASP A 47 6.67 13.86 -8.59
N PRO A 48 6.90 13.15 -7.49
CA PRO A 48 6.40 11.79 -7.31
C PRO A 48 4.87 11.72 -7.26
N MET A 49 4.19 12.87 -7.15
CA MET A 49 2.73 13.00 -7.15
C MET A 49 2.19 13.59 -8.46
N ALA A 50 3.02 13.82 -9.45
CA ALA A 50 2.54 14.27 -10.76
C ALA A 50 1.49 13.30 -11.31
N PRO A 51 0.35 13.80 -11.84
CA PRO A 51 -0.69 12.95 -12.40
C PRO A 51 -0.16 12.04 -13.49
N ILE A 52 -0.34 10.73 -13.32
CA ILE A 52 0.03 9.72 -14.31
C ILE A 52 -1.27 9.17 -14.88
N PRO A 53 -1.49 9.23 -16.21
CA PRO A 53 -2.67 8.62 -16.81
C PRO A 53 -2.61 7.10 -16.69
N ILE A 54 -3.78 6.46 -16.51
CA ILE A 54 -3.85 5.00 -16.56
C ILE A 54 -3.42 4.55 -17.96
N PRO A 55 -2.39 3.70 -18.06
CA PRO A 55 -1.89 3.30 -19.37
C PRO A 55 -2.88 2.39 -20.11
N PRO A 56 -2.80 2.32 -21.45
CA PRO A 56 -3.60 1.38 -22.23
C PRO A 56 -3.42 -0.04 -21.70
N GLN A 57 -4.55 -0.73 -21.46
CA GLN A 57 -4.55 -2.09 -20.94
C GLN A 57 -4.10 -3.09 -22.00
N VAL A 58 -3.36 -4.10 -21.58
CA VAL A 58 -3.09 -5.28 -22.43
C VAL A 58 -4.38 -6.11 -22.52
N LEU A 59 -4.60 -6.71 -23.68
CA LEU A 59 -5.75 -7.59 -23.87
C LEU A 59 -5.73 -8.70 -22.82
N ALA A 60 -6.87 -8.92 -22.18
CA ALA A 60 -7.07 -9.98 -21.20
C ALA A 60 -8.37 -10.73 -21.49
N ASN A 61 -8.37 -12.02 -21.22
CA ASN A 61 -9.57 -12.83 -21.24
C ASN A 61 -10.32 -12.63 -19.92
N GLU A 62 -11.57 -12.26 -20.01
CA GLU A 62 -12.46 -12.16 -18.85
C GLU A 62 -13.34 -13.41 -18.75
N GLY A 63 -13.63 -13.82 -17.52
CA GLY A 63 -14.50 -14.95 -17.26
C GLY A 63 -15.04 -14.98 -15.85
N VAL A 64 -15.92 -15.95 -15.62
CA VAL A 64 -16.46 -16.25 -14.29
C VAL A 64 -16.10 -17.69 -13.96
N ALA A 65 -15.24 -17.88 -13.00
CA ALA A 65 -14.89 -19.18 -12.47
C ALA A 65 -16.01 -19.65 -11.51
N VAL A 66 -16.61 -20.80 -11.85
CA VAL A 66 -17.52 -21.50 -10.94
C VAL A 66 -16.66 -22.39 -10.06
N VAL A 67 -16.54 -22.00 -8.81
CA VAL A 67 -15.73 -22.68 -7.79
C VAL A 67 -16.64 -23.19 -6.66
N PRO A 68 -16.20 -24.08 -5.79
CA PRO A 68 -17.02 -24.51 -4.68
C PRO A 68 -17.61 -23.33 -3.91
N ASP A 69 -18.93 -23.34 -3.72
CA ASP A 69 -19.73 -22.38 -2.95
C ASP A 69 -19.79 -20.94 -3.47
N THR A 70 -19.16 -20.62 -4.63
CA THR A 70 -19.22 -19.26 -5.17
C THR A 70 -18.89 -19.19 -6.66
N ARG A 71 -19.03 -17.99 -7.21
CA ARG A 71 -18.58 -17.62 -8.56
C ARG A 71 -17.72 -16.38 -8.46
N LEU A 72 -16.52 -16.42 -9.08
CA LEU A 72 -15.55 -15.35 -9.03
C LEU A 72 -15.27 -14.85 -10.45
N TRP A 73 -15.51 -13.58 -10.68
CA TRP A 73 -15.09 -12.93 -11.89
C TRP A 73 -13.58 -12.66 -11.86
N TYR A 74 -12.95 -12.89 -13.00
CA TYR A 74 -11.52 -12.67 -13.18
C TYR A 74 -11.23 -12.11 -14.58
N TRP A 75 -10.06 -11.53 -14.72
CA TRP A 75 -9.40 -11.28 -15.98
C TRP A 75 -7.99 -11.86 -15.94
N ASP A 76 -7.49 -12.28 -17.11
CA ASP A 76 -6.22 -13.00 -17.28
C ASP A 76 -5.58 -12.58 -18.59
N THR A 77 -4.38 -11.98 -18.55
CA THR A 77 -3.65 -11.59 -19.76
C THR A 77 -3.12 -12.78 -20.56
N GLY A 78 -3.15 -13.97 -19.98
CA GLY A 78 -2.54 -15.15 -20.60
C GLY A 78 -1.02 -15.05 -20.73
N GLY A 79 -0.46 -15.86 -21.62
CA GLY A 79 0.98 -15.90 -21.85
C GLY A 79 1.69 -17.03 -21.08
N ALA A 80 2.96 -17.28 -21.46
CA ALA A 80 3.79 -18.33 -20.86
C ALA A 80 4.64 -17.86 -19.67
N GLY A 81 4.55 -16.58 -19.31
CA GLY A 81 5.28 -16.00 -18.19
C GLY A 81 4.79 -16.53 -16.84
N GLN A 82 5.61 -16.34 -15.82
CA GLN A 82 5.19 -16.68 -14.46
C GLN A 82 3.95 -15.88 -14.07
N PRO A 83 2.97 -16.52 -13.39
CA PRO A 83 1.74 -15.83 -13.01
C PRO A 83 1.97 -14.85 -11.86
N ILE A 84 1.39 -13.67 -12.01
CA ILE A 84 1.15 -12.69 -10.94
C ILE A 84 -0.35 -12.66 -10.66
N VAL A 85 -0.74 -12.84 -9.41
CA VAL A 85 -2.13 -12.72 -8.97
C VAL A 85 -2.29 -11.46 -8.13
N LEU A 86 -3.26 -10.62 -8.49
CA LEU A 86 -3.55 -9.34 -7.87
C LEU A 86 -4.80 -9.43 -6.99
N MET A 87 -4.64 -9.23 -5.69
CA MET A 87 -5.71 -9.30 -4.70
C MET A 87 -6.04 -7.91 -4.15
N HIS A 88 -7.23 -7.44 -4.46
CA HIS A 88 -7.69 -6.07 -4.25
C HIS A 88 -8.00 -5.72 -2.77
N PRO A 89 -7.94 -4.42 -2.39
CA PRO A 89 -8.37 -3.90 -1.09
C PRO A 89 -9.89 -4.01 -0.89
N ALA A 90 -10.40 -3.66 0.28
CA ALA A 90 -11.84 -3.59 0.53
C ALA A 90 -12.54 -2.50 -0.30
N THR A 91 -11.85 -1.41 -0.55
CA THR A 91 -12.30 -0.25 -1.32
C THR A 91 -12.12 -0.41 -2.83
N GLY A 92 -11.69 -1.58 -3.30
CA GLY A 92 -11.50 -1.87 -4.72
C GLY A 92 -12.06 -3.22 -5.13
N SER A 93 -11.90 -3.54 -6.39
CA SER A 93 -12.26 -4.84 -6.98
C SER A 93 -11.15 -5.27 -7.95
N GLY A 94 -11.35 -6.35 -8.68
CA GLY A 94 -10.42 -6.74 -9.75
C GLY A 94 -10.15 -5.66 -10.79
N LEU A 95 -10.98 -4.62 -10.84
CA LEU A 95 -10.85 -3.48 -11.78
C LEU A 95 -9.87 -2.40 -11.33
N ILE A 96 -9.39 -2.44 -10.08
CA ILE A 96 -8.54 -1.36 -9.53
C ILE A 96 -7.10 -1.35 -10.09
N TRP A 97 -6.66 -2.41 -10.71
CA TRP A 97 -5.28 -2.68 -11.10
C TRP A 97 -4.84 -2.12 -12.45
N GLY A 98 -5.50 -1.05 -12.92
CA GLY A 98 -5.23 -0.46 -14.23
C GLY A 98 -3.79 0.02 -14.44
N TYR A 99 -3.08 0.41 -13.40
CA TYR A 99 -1.66 0.78 -13.46
C TYR A 99 -0.70 -0.42 -13.42
N GLN A 100 -1.13 -1.56 -12.89
CA GLN A 100 -0.30 -2.74 -12.69
C GLN A 100 -0.38 -3.69 -13.88
N GLN A 101 -1.60 -3.96 -14.36
CA GLN A 101 -1.87 -4.93 -15.41
C GLN A 101 -0.95 -4.79 -16.65
N PRO A 102 -0.89 -3.62 -17.31
CA PRO A 102 -0.10 -3.50 -18.52
C PRO A 102 1.41 -3.49 -18.26
N VAL A 103 1.84 -3.01 -17.09
CA VAL A 103 3.27 -2.93 -16.75
C VAL A 103 3.82 -4.32 -16.49
N PHE A 104 3.13 -5.13 -15.68
CA PHE A 104 3.57 -6.48 -15.36
C PHE A 104 3.46 -7.41 -16.59
N ALA A 105 2.41 -7.26 -17.40
CA ALA A 105 2.27 -8.04 -18.65
C ALA A 105 3.40 -7.71 -19.65
N LYS A 106 3.76 -6.43 -19.82
CA LYS A 106 4.88 -6.01 -20.67
C LYS A 106 6.25 -6.48 -20.13
N ALA A 107 6.36 -6.68 -18.83
CA ALA A 107 7.54 -7.27 -18.20
C ALA A 107 7.64 -8.80 -18.39
N GLY A 108 6.67 -9.42 -19.09
CA GLY A 108 6.69 -10.83 -19.46
C GLY A 108 5.92 -11.75 -18.51
N TYR A 109 5.17 -11.22 -17.56
CA TYR A 109 4.36 -12.01 -16.63
C TYR A 109 2.95 -12.27 -17.17
N ARG A 110 2.35 -13.42 -16.83
CA ARG A 110 0.91 -13.65 -16.94
C ARG A 110 0.23 -12.97 -15.75
N VAL A 111 -0.61 -11.97 -15.99
CA VAL A 111 -1.23 -11.18 -14.92
C VAL A 111 -2.70 -11.55 -14.76
N ILE A 112 -3.11 -11.88 -13.55
CA ILE A 112 -4.46 -12.30 -13.20
C ILE A 112 -4.98 -11.38 -12.11
N GLY A 113 -6.12 -10.74 -12.37
CA GLY A 113 -6.88 -10.02 -11.35
C GLY A 113 -8.26 -10.61 -11.20
N TYR A 114 -8.82 -10.53 -10.01
CA TYR A 114 -10.17 -11.06 -9.77
C TYR A 114 -10.92 -10.22 -8.74
N SER A 115 -12.24 -10.30 -8.77
CA SER A 115 -13.10 -9.75 -7.74
C SER A 115 -13.45 -10.83 -6.73
N ARG A 116 -13.21 -10.56 -5.44
CA ARG A 116 -13.64 -11.46 -4.36
C ARG A 116 -15.18 -11.56 -4.32
N ARG A 117 -15.73 -12.58 -3.68
CA ARG A 117 -17.20 -12.67 -3.47
C ARG A 117 -17.72 -11.41 -2.77
N GLY A 118 -18.93 -10.96 -3.14
CA GLY A 118 -19.50 -9.70 -2.68
C GLY A 118 -19.04 -8.46 -3.44
N TYR A 119 -18.09 -8.61 -4.36
CA TYR A 119 -17.58 -7.51 -5.20
C TYR A 119 -18.09 -7.62 -6.63
N ILE A 120 -18.04 -6.49 -7.35
CA ILE A 120 -18.56 -6.35 -8.71
C ILE A 120 -18.20 -7.56 -9.60
N ASN A 121 -19.16 -8.02 -10.38
CA ASN A 121 -19.10 -9.14 -11.31
C ASN A 121 -18.95 -10.54 -10.67
N SER A 122 -18.59 -10.66 -9.40
CA SER A 122 -18.57 -11.93 -8.65
C SER A 122 -19.92 -12.21 -7.99
N ALA A 123 -20.09 -13.40 -7.41
CA ALA A 123 -21.29 -13.72 -6.65
C ALA A 123 -21.51 -12.71 -5.51
N PRO A 124 -22.77 -12.31 -5.25
CA PRO A 124 -23.09 -11.46 -4.11
C PRO A 124 -22.60 -12.07 -2.80
N PHE A 125 -22.37 -11.24 -1.81
CA PHE A 125 -22.07 -11.72 -0.48
C PHE A 125 -23.29 -12.40 0.13
N ASP A 126 -23.09 -13.62 0.62
CA ASP A 126 -24.08 -14.37 1.40
C ASP A 126 -23.63 -14.43 2.86
N LYS A 127 -24.38 -13.80 3.75
CA LYS A 127 -24.09 -13.78 5.19
C LYS A 127 -24.14 -15.18 5.82
N SER A 128 -24.93 -16.10 5.26
CA SER A 128 -25.03 -17.47 5.73
C SER A 128 -23.84 -18.33 5.27
N ASN A 129 -23.18 -17.90 4.19
CA ASN A 129 -21.97 -18.55 3.66
C ASN A 129 -20.92 -17.49 3.23
N PRO A 130 -20.23 -16.85 4.19
CA PRO A 130 -19.25 -15.82 3.90
C PRO A 130 -18.03 -16.35 3.15
N GLY A 131 -17.77 -17.64 3.21
CA GLY A 131 -16.61 -18.31 2.65
C GLY A 131 -15.29 -17.92 3.32
N ILE A 132 -14.23 -18.60 2.90
CA ILE A 132 -12.85 -18.34 3.32
C ILE A 132 -12.10 -17.79 2.11
N GLY A 133 -11.58 -16.56 2.20
CA GLY A 133 -10.97 -15.88 1.06
C GLY A 133 -9.74 -16.58 0.50
N SER A 134 -8.94 -17.23 1.35
CA SER A 134 -7.78 -18.03 0.90
C SER A 134 -8.21 -19.32 0.19
N ALA A 135 -9.33 -19.93 0.57
CA ALA A 135 -9.88 -21.08 -0.14
C ALA A 135 -10.47 -20.66 -1.51
N ASP A 136 -11.15 -19.50 -1.57
CA ASP A 136 -11.64 -18.96 -2.83
C ASP A 136 -10.51 -18.71 -3.82
N LEU A 137 -9.41 -18.10 -3.36
CA LEU A 137 -8.22 -17.91 -4.18
C LEU A 137 -7.64 -19.24 -4.66
N HIS A 138 -7.52 -20.23 -3.78
CA HIS A 138 -7.00 -21.55 -4.13
C HIS A 138 -7.83 -22.20 -5.23
N ASN A 139 -9.13 -22.23 -5.05
CA ASN A 139 -10.06 -22.82 -6.01
C ASN A 139 -10.05 -22.08 -7.36
N LEU A 140 -9.88 -20.75 -7.35
CA LEU A 140 -9.71 -19.97 -8.58
C LEU A 140 -8.40 -20.36 -9.31
N MET A 141 -7.31 -20.54 -8.58
CA MET A 141 -6.03 -20.94 -9.18
C MET A 141 -6.10 -22.37 -9.75
N GLU A 142 -6.78 -23.29 -9.07
CA GLU A 142 -7.05 -24.63 -9.61
C GLU A 142 -7.88 -24.56 -10.90
N PHE A 143 -8.95 -23.76 -10.92
CA PHE A 143 -9.79 -23.55 -12.10
C PHE A 143 -8.99 -23.01 -13.30
N LEU A 144 -8.04 -22.09 -13.05
CA LEU A 144 -7.19 -21.49 -14.08
C LEU A 144 -5.94 -22.32 -14.44
N GLY A 145 -5.73 -23.47 -13.80
CA GLY A 145 -4.57 -24.33 -13.99
C GLY A 145 -3.25 -23.69 -13.53
N VAL A 146 -3.31 -22.77 -12.56
CA VAL A 146 -2.12 -22.06 -12.04
C VAL A 146 -1.55 -22.78 -10.84
N GLN A 147 -0.38 -23.39 -10.99
CA GLN A 147 0.27 -24.19 -9.94
C GLN A 147 1.06 -23.33 -8.94
N ARG A 148 1.88 -22.39 -9.41
CA ARG A 148 2.63 -21.45 -8.58
C ARG A 148 2.55 -20.05 -9.15
N PHE A 149 2.58 -19.05 -8.27
CA PHE A 149 2.42 -17.65 -8.66
C PHE A 149 3.05 -16.68 -7.66
N HIS A 150 3.27 -15.45 -8.09
CA HIS A 150 3.54 -14.33 -7.21
C HIS A 150 2.20 -13.75 -6.76
N LEU A 151 1.99 -13.61 -5.45
CA LEU A 151 0.78 -13.02 -4.90
C LEU A 151 1.04 -11.60 -4.44
N ILE A 152 0.31 -10.64 -5.02
CA ILE A 152 0.40 -9.22 -4.68
C ILE A 152 -0.96 -8.80 -4.13
N ALA A 153 -0.97 -8.26 -2.93
CA ALA A 153 -2.19 -7.90 -2.23
C ALA A 153 -2.10 -6.51 -1.60
N SER A 154 -3.23 -5.82 -1.53
CA SER A 154 -3.32 -4.52 -0.86
C SER A 154 -4.42 -4.52 0.21
N ALA A 155 -4.18 -3.83 1.31
CA ALA A 155 -5.11 -3.59 2.41
C ALA A 155 -5.83 -4.89 2.84
N ALA A 156 -7.16 -4.93 2.82
CA ALA A 156 -7.93 -6.12 3.24
C ALA A 156 -7.55 -7.39 2.48
N GLY A 157 -7.10 -7.28 1.22
CA GLY A 157 -6.56 -8.41 0.46
C GLY A 157 -5.31 -9.00 1.11
N GLY A 158 -4.51 -8.19 1.77
CA GLY A 158 -3.29 -8.62 2.46
C GLY A 158 -3.53 -9.65 3.57
N SER A 159 -4.61 -9.51 4.34
CA SER A 159 -4.97 -10.51 5.37
C SER A 159 -5.30 -11.87 4.76
N ILE A 160 -6.01 -11.88 3.61
CA ILE A 160 -6.35 -13.11 2.89
C ILE A 160 -5.08 -13.71 2.25
N ALA A 161 -4.20 -12.86 1.72
CA ALA A 161 -2.95 -13.31 1.13
C ALA A 161 -2.01 -13.93 2.16
N SER A 162 -1.94 -13.37 3.38
CA SER A 162 -1.20 -13.95 4.51
C SER A 162 -1.78 -15.31 4.89
N ASP A 163 -3.11 -15.41 5.01
CA ASP A 163 -3.81 -16.65 5.30
C ASP A 163 -3.53 -17.72 4.24
N TYR A 164 -3.47 -17.32 2.97
CA TYR A 164 -3.08 -18.20 1.86
C TYR A 164 -1.62 -18.67 2.00
N ALA A 165 -0.70 -17.77 2.32
CA ALA A 165 0.71 -18.10 2.45
C ALA A 165 1.00 -19.08 3.61
N PHE A 166 0.22 -19.02 4.68
CA PHE A 166 0.29 -20.02 5.76
C PHE A 166 -0.38 -21.35 5.38
N THR A 167 -1.40 -21.32 4.53
CA THR A 167 -2.14 -22.53 4.17
C THR A 167 -1.49 -23.28 3.01
N HIS A 168 -0.95 -22.56 2.02
CA HIS A 168 -0.41 -23.08 0.77
C HIS A 168 0.96 -22.44 0.41
N PRO A 169 1.98 -22.51 1.29
CA PRO A 169 3.26 -21.83 1.05
C PRO A 169 3.95 -22.29 -0.24
N ASP A 170 3.83 -23.55 -0.61
CA ASP A 170 4.47 -24.14 -1.79
C ASP A 170 3.84 -23.67 -3.12
N ARG A 171 2.68 -23.04 -3.07
CA ARG A 171 1.98 -22.45 -4.23
C ARG A 171 2.48 -21.03 -4.54
N LEU A 172 3.33 -20.45 -3.70
CA LEU A 172 3.83 -19.09 -3.89
C LEU A 172 5.32 -19.07 -4.26
N TYR A 173 5.65 -18.30 -5.30
CA TYR A 173 7.03 -17.87 -5.54
C TYR A 173 7.43 -16.77 -4.57
N SER A 174 6.53 -15.81 -4.37
CA SER A 174 6.70 -14.71 -3.42
C SER A 174 5.35 -14.12 -3.01
N LEU A 175 5.38 -13.36 -1.92
CA LEU A 175 4.26 -12.64 -1.35
C LEU A 175 4.60 -11.15 -1.27
N THR A 176 3.77 -10.28 -1.84
CA THR A 176 3.86 -8.82 -1.64
C THR A 176 2.59 -8.35 -0.97
N ILE A 177 2.73 -7.68 0.17
CA ILE A 177 1.59 -7.08 0.87
C ILE A 177 1.84 -5.60 1.10
N SER A 178 0.92 -4.79 0.57
CA SER A 178 0.90 -3.35 0.75
C SER A 178 -0.16 -2.94 1.75
N SER A 179 0.22 -2.04 2.67
CA SER A 179 -0.73 -1.34 3.54
C SER A 179 -1.64 -2.28 4.36
N ASN A 180 -1.09 -3.34 4.96
CA ASN A 180 -1.83 -4.29 5.78
C ASN A 180 -0.97 -4.86 6.91
N GLN A 181 -1.62 -5.22 8.01
CA GLN A 181 -0.98 -5.84 9.18
C GLN A 181 -0.93 -7.39 9.11
N PHE A 182 -1.01 -7.98 7.93
CA PHE A 182 -0.93 -9.43 7.70
C PHE A 182 -2.02 -10.26 8.41
N GLY A 183 -3.12 -9.64 8.77
CA GLY A 183 -4.19 -10.32 9.52
C GLY A 183 -3.91 -10.48 11.01
N VAL A 184 -2.78 -9.98 11.52
CA VAL A 184 -2.40 -10.05 12.94
C VAL A 184 -3.40 -9.28 13.81
N ARG A 185 -3.86 -9.93 14.89
CA ARG A 185 -4.87 -9.38 15.81
C ARG A 185 -4.40 -9.32 17.26
N ASP A 186 -3.15 -9.62 17.53
CA ASP A 186 -2.55 -9.62 18.86
C ASP A 186 -1.24 -8.83 18.91
N GLY A 187 -0.62 -8.81 20.09
CA GLY A 187 0.70 -8.24 20.32
C GLY A 187 0.78 -6.72 20.11
N GLU A 188 1.99 -6.24 19.86
CA GLU A 188 2.26 -4.81 19.70
C GLU A 188 1.76 -4.29 18.34
N ILE A 189 1.72 -5.13 17.31
CA ILE A 189 1.18 -4.76 15.99
C ILE A 189 -0.31 -4.40 16.11
N ALA A 190 -1.10 -5.21 16.80
CA ALA A 190 -2.52 -4.94 16.98
C ALA A 190 -2.77 -3.71 17.86
N LYS A 191 -1.97 -3.51 18.92
CA LYS A 191 -2.03 -2.31 19.76
C LYS A 191 -1.71 -1.05 18.95
N ALA A 192 -0.66 -1.08 18.13
CA ALA A 192 -0.31 0.04 17.25
C ALA A 192 -1.45 0.35 16.27
N ALA A 193 -2.05 -0.68 15.64
CA ALA A 193 -3.18 -0.51 14.72
C ALA A 193 -4.39 0.15 15.39
N ALA A 194 -4.70 -0.22 16.63
CA ALA A 194 -5.79 0.37 17.39
C ALA A 194 -5.50 1.83 17.78
N PHE A 195 -4.23 2.14 18.09
CA PHE A 195 -3.82 3.45 18.57
C PHE A 195 -3.77 4.53 17.47
N ILE A 196 -3.33 4.16 16.25
CA ILE A 196 -3.14 5.15 15.17
C ILE A 196 -4.45 5.64 14.55
N ARG A 197 -5.55 4.89 14.68
CA ARG A 197 -6.84 5.27 14.11
C ARG A 197 -7.53 6.30 15.01
N PRO A 198 -7.79 7.52 14.51
CA PRO A 198 -8.47 8.53 15.31
C PRO A 198 -9.94 8.14 15.55
N LYS A 199 -10.53 8.73 16.60
CA LYS A 199 -11.97 8.59 16.84
C LYS A 199 -12.76 9.06 15.63
N GLY A 200 -13.75 8.27 15.21
CA GLY A 200 -14.57 8.58 14.02
C GLY A 200 -13.95 8.15 12.69
N TRP A 201 -12.87 7.38 12.72
CA TRP A 201 -12.19 6.88 11.52
C TRP A 201 -13.15 6.26 10.49
N ASP A 202 -14.05 5.38 10.93
CA ASP A 202 -14.94 4.65 10.02
C ASP A 202 -16.01 5.55 9.37
N ALA A 203 -16.27 6.73 9.94
CA ALA A 203 -17.17 7.73 9.39
C ALA A 203 -16.50 8.72 8.43
N MET A 204 -15.16 8.67 8.30
CA MET A 204 -14.44 9.54 7.37
C MET A 204 -14.66 9.06 5.92
N PRO A 205 -14.69 9.99 4.93
CA PRO A 205 -14.76 9.63 3.51
C PRO A 205 -13.67 8.63 3.12
N ALA A 206 -13.99 7.71 2.20
CA ALA A 206 -13.05 6.65 1.78
C ALA A 206 -11.76 7.23 1.21
N GLU A 207 -11.86 8.24 0.34
CA GLU A 207 -10.70 8.91 -0.25
C GLU A 207 -9.80 9.59 0.79
N PHE A 208 -10.37 10.02 1.92
CA PHE A 208 -9.58 10.59 3.01
C PHE A 208 -8.78 9.52 3.76
N ARG A 209 -9.37 8.34 3.97
CA ARG A 209 -8.73 7.23 4.68
C ARG A 209 -7.69 6.50 3.84
N GLU A 210 -7.92 6.45 2.51
CA GLU A 210 -7.18 5.61 1.58
C GLU A 210 -6.09 6.37 0.80
N LEU A 211 -6.35 7.64 0.44
CA LEU A 211 -5.44 8.42 -0.39
C LEU A 211 -4.67 9.45 0.44
N GLY A 212 -3.37 9.53 0.21
CA GLY A 212 -2.50 10.48 0.90
C GLY A 212 -2.85 11.94 0.61
N PRO A 213 -2.54 12.87 1.53
CA PRO A 213 -2.87 14.28 1.37
C PRO A 213 -2.20 14.91 0.15
N SER A 214 -0.94 14.56 -0.13
CA SER A 214 -0.21 15.05 -1.30
C SER A 214 -0.89 14.63 -2.60
N TYR A 215 -1.32 13.37 -2.71
CA TYR A 215 -2.04 12.87 -3.89
C TYR A 215 -3.38 13.58 -4.08
N ARG A 216 -4.18 13.71 -3.01
CA ARG A 216 -5.47 14.41 -3.10
C ARG A 216 -5.35 15.86 -3.53
N ALA A 217 -4.28 16.53 -3.13
CA ALA A 217 -4.01 17.92 -3.54
C ALA A 217 -3.50 18.03 -4.98
N ALA A 218 -2.62 17.13 -5.38
CA ALA A 218 -1.95 17.20 -6.70
C ALA A 218 -2.79 16.61 -7.83
N ASN A 219 -3.66 15.62 -7.58
CA ASN A 219 -4.36 14.86 -8.61
C ASN A 219 -5.87 14.68 -8.33
N PRO A 220 -6.69 15.76 -8.37
CA PRO A 220 -8.14 15.66 -8.13
C PRO A 220 -8.86 14.72 -9.10
N GLU A 221 -8.44 14.66 -10.37
CA GLU A 221 -9.02 13.74 -11.36
C GLU A 221 -8.70 12.28 -11.05
N GLY A 222 -7.50 12.00 -10.56
CA GLY A 222 -7.12 10.67 -10.08
C GLY A 222 -7.93 10.24 -8.86
N VAL A 223 -8.20 11.16 -7.93
CA VAL A 223 -9.11 10.95 -6.78
C VAL A 223 -10.51 10.61 -7.27
N LYS A 224 -11.07 11.41 -8.17
CA LYS A 224 -12.40 11.17 -8.74
C LYS A 224 -12.49 9.79 -9.40
N ARG A 225 -11.49 9.42 -10.20
CA ARG A 225 -11.44 8.13 -10.88
C ARG A 225 -11.33 6.96 -9.88
N TRP A 226 -10.55 7.13 -8.83
CA TRP A 226 -10.46 6.14 -7.75
C TRP A 226 -11.82 5.95 -7.05
N MET A 227 -12.51 7.05 -6.71
CA MET A 227 -13.84 7.01 -6.09
C MET A 227 -14.88 6.33 -7.00
N GLU A 228 -14.83 6.56 -8.32
CA GLU A 228 -15.73 5.88 -9.26
C GLU A 228 -15.56 4.36 -9.24
N LEU A 229 -14.32 3.86 -9.05
CA LEU A 229 -14.04 2.44 -8.93
C LEU A 229 -14.44 1.90 -7.55
N GLU A 230 -14.18 2.67 -6.50
CA GLU A 230 -14.54 2.34 -5.13
C GLU A 230 -16.07 2.19 -4.97
N HIS A 231 -16.85 3.17 -5.41
CA HIS A 231 -18.32 3.14 -5.34
C HIS A 231 -18.95 1.96 -6.08
N LYS A 232 -18.28 1.44 -7.11
CA LYS A 232 -18.73 0.28 -7.87
C LYS A 232 -18.23 -1.04 -7.31
N ALA A 233 -17.24 -1.02 -6.42
CA ALA A 233 -16.52 -2.22 -6.06
C ALA A 233 -17.38 -3.19 -5.23
N LEU A 234 -17.88 -2.74 -4.09
CA LEU A 234 -18.64 -3.57 -3.16
C LEU A 234 -20.11 -3.62 -3.57
N GLN A 235 -20.66 -4.85 -3.67
CA GLN A 235 -22.06 -5.09 -4.03
C GLN A 235 -22.85 -5.55 -2.80
N GLY A 236 -23.16 -4.62 -1.91
CA GLY A 236 -23.91 -4.89 -0.69
C GLY A 236 -23.26 -4.31 0.56
N PRO A 237 -23.65 -4.78 1.75
CA PRO A 237 -23.08 -4.30 3.01
C PRO A 237 -21.61 -4.68 3.14
N ASP A 238 -20.86 -3.91 3.91
CA ASP A 238 -19.46 -4.25 4.26
C ASP A 238 -19.41 -5.60 5.00
N PHE A 239 -18.46 -6.42 4.61
CA PHE A 239 -18.26 -7.73 5.21
C PHE A 239 -16.77 -8.11 5.22
N ARG A 240 -16.46 -9.09 6.04
CA ARG A 240 -15.12 -9.68 6.10
C ARG A 240 -15.23 -11.19 6.01
N GLN A 241 -14.48 -11.78 5.09
CA GLN A 241 -14.31 -13.23 5.05
C GLN A 241 -13.47 -13.71 6.23
N THR A 242 -13.80 -14.87 6.74
CA THR A 242 -13.03 -15.50 7.83
C THR A 242 -11.67 -15.95 7.30
N LEU A 243 -10.64 -15.78 8.11
CA LEU A 243 -9.33 -16.38 7.86
C LEU A 243 -9.34 -17.81 8.37
N LYS A 244 -8.67 -18.71 7.65
CA LYS A 244 -8.52 -20.12 8.05
C LYS A 244 -7.54 -20.27 9.21
N ASN A 245 -6.51 -19.42 9.23
CA ASN A 245 -5.48 -19.43 10.25
C ASN A 245 -5.73 -18.36 11.31
N ASP A 246 -5.37 -18.66 12.55
CA ASP A 246 -5.17 -17.65 13.58
C ASP A 246 -3.76 -17.08 13.42
N ILE A 247 -3.66 -15.88 12.83
CA ILE A 247 -2.40 -15.23 12.55
C ILE A 247 -2.04 -14.31 13.71
N THR A 248 -1.13 -14.80 14.55
CA THR A 248 -0.57 -14.02 15.65
C THR A 248 0.72 -13.31 15.20
N GLN A 249 1.15 -12.28 15.96
CA GLN A 249 2.43 -11.64 15.74
C GLN A 249 3.59 -12.64 15.76
N ALA A 250 3.57 -13.58 16.71
CA ALA A 250 4.60 -14.60 16.83
C ALA A 250 4.65 -15.55 15.61
N ARG A 251 3.49 -15.86 15.02
CA ARG A 251 3.42 -16.73 13.83
C ARG A 251 4.01 -16.11 12.57
N LEU A 252 4.15 -14.79 12.48
CA LEU A 252 4.83 -14.17 11.35
C LEU A 252 6.26 -14.71 11.17
N ARG A 253 6.91 -15.17 12.24
CA ARG A 253 8.25 -15.79 12.19
C ARG A 253 8.27 -17.15 11.49
N GLU A 254 7.12 -17.77 11.31
CA GLU A 254 6.97 -19.06 10.63
C GLU A 254 6.74 -18.90 9.11
N LEU A 255 6.57 -17.66 8.64
CA LEU A 255 6.32 -17.39 7.23
C LEU A 255 7.57 -17.69 6.40
N LYS A 256 7.47 -18.72 5.53
CA LYS A 256 8.60 -19.21 4.72
C LYS A 256 8.68 -18.58 3.34
N VAL A 257 7.58 -17.99 2.88
CA VAL A 257 7.49 -17.39 1.54
C VAL A 257 8.29 -16.09 1.51
N PRO A 258 9.17 -15.87 0.51
CA PRO A 258 9.84 -14.59 0.33
C PRO A 258 8.82 -13.45 0.32
N THR A 259 8.98 -12.46 1.19
CA THR A 259 7.94 -11.47 1.45
C THR A 259 8.45 -10.04 1.26
N LEU A 260 7.70 -9.24 0.48
CA LEU A 260 7.87 -7.80 0.37
C LEU A 260 6.73 -7.09 1.13
N VAL A 261 7.10 -6.23 2.06
CA VAL A 261 6.18 -5.33 2.76
C VAL A 261 6.24 -3.96 2.12
N ILE A 262 5.12 -3.44 1.62
CA ILE A 262 5.04 -2.09 1.05
C ILE A 262 4.21 -1.19 1.99
N SER A 263 4.69 0.03 2.22
CA SER A 263 4.01 1.02 3.04
C SER A 263 4.06 2.40 2.39
N GLY A 264 2.92 3.07 2.33
CA GLY A 264 2.87 4.50 2.04
C GLY A 264 3.38 5.30 3.24
N ALA A 265 4.21 6.32 2.98
CA ALA A 265 4.76 7.14 4.08
C ALA A 265 3.71 8.03 4.76
N ALA A 266 2.61 8.32 4.06
CA ALA A 266 1.46 9.06 4.56
C ALA A 266 0.25 8.14 4.89
N ASP A 267 0.46 6.82 5.00
CA ASP A 267 -0.59 5.86 5.37
C ASP A 267 -0.98 6.03 6.84
N MET A 268 -2.21 6.48 7.06
CA MET A 268 -2.78 6.68 8.39
C MET A 268 -3.36 5.40 9.00
N SER A 269 -3.48 4.31 8.24
CA SER A 269 -4.05 3.04 8.70
C SER A 269 -2.97 2.00 9.01
N THR A 270 -1.93 1.93 8.17
CA THR A 270 -0.78 1.03 8.36
C THR A 270 0.49 1.84 8.17
N SER A 271 0.87 2.56 9.21
CA SER A 271 1.99 3.51 9.17
C SER A 271 3.34 2.83 8.85
N PRO A 272 4.34 3.60 8.38
CA PRO A 272 5.69 3.08 8.16
C PRO A 272 6.31 2.41 9.40
N SER A 273 5.96 2.87 10.60
CA SER A 273 6.41 2.23 11.84
C SER A 273 5.81 0.84 12.03
N MET A 274 4.52 0.67 11.73
CA MET A 274 3.88 -0.65 11.74
C MET A 274 4.47 -1.58 10.68
N ALA A 275 4.72 -1.07 9.47
CA ALA A 275 5.36 -1.85 8.42
C ALA A 275 6.75 -2.36 8.86
N ARG A 276 7.54 -1.54 9.57
CA ARG A 276 8.81 -1.98 10.17
C ARG A 276 8.64 -3.05 11.24
N MET A 277 7.63 -2.91 12.10
CA MET A 277 7.33 -3.92 13.13
C MET A 277 6.97 -5.27 12.49
N ILE A 278 6.15 -5.24 11.44
CA ILE A 278 5.75 -6.42 10.69
C ILE A 278 6.97 -7.07 10.00
N ALA A 279 7.74 -6.28 9.27
CA ALA A 279 8.91 -6.78 8.56
C ALA A 279 9.96 -7.37 9.51
N ALA A 280 10.11 -6.81 10.72
CA ALA A 280 11.02 -7.34 11.73
C ALA A 280 10.64 -8.73 12.26
N GLU A 281 9.35 -9.10 12.16
CA GLU A 281 8.86 -10.43 12.56
C GLU A 281 8.97 -11.46 11.43
N ILE A 282 9.05 -11.05 10.16
CA ILE A 282 9.06 -11.96 9.01
C ILE A 282 10.50 -12.24 8.58
N PRO A 283 10.99 -13.48 8.64
CA PRO A 283 12.35 -13.83 8.24
C PRO A 283 12.62 -13.44 6.78
N ASN A 284 13.76 -12.78 6.55
CA ASN A 284 14.23 -12.39 5.21
C ASN A 284 13.22 -11.56 4.39
N SER A 285 12.34 -10.82 5.05
CA SER A 285 11.47 -9.89 4.36
C SER A 285 12.23 -8.67 3.86
N GLU A 286 11.77 -8.13 2.73
CA GLU A 286 12.17 -6.80 2.24
C GLU A 286 11.07 -5.78 2.54
N ILE A 287 11.45 -4.52 2.65
CA ILE A 287 10.50 -3.42 2.86
C ILE A 287 10.72 -2.32 1.84
N ALA A 288 9.63 -1.81 1.26
CA ALA A 288 9.65 -0.67 0.36
C ALA A 288 8.70 0.42 0.83
N TYR A 289 9.14 1.68 0.73
CA TYR A 289 8.34 2.84 1.10
C TYR A 289 7.97 3.64 -0.13
N MET A 290 6.70 4.06 -0.16
CA MET A 290 6.18 5.00 -1.17
C MET A 290 6.12 6.38 -0.50
N PRO A 291 7.03 7.32 -0.84
CA PRO A 291 7.35 8.49 0.00
C PRO A 291 6.19 9.40 0.36
N GLU A 292 5.24 9.59 -0.58
CA GLU A 292 4.13 10.53 -0.41
C GLU A 292 2.77 9.85 -0.42
N ALA A 293 2.74 8.51 -0.66
CA ALA A 293 1.50 7.78 -0.79
C ALA A 293 0.83 7.51 0.56
N GLY A 294 -0.49 7.45 0.54
CA GLY A 294 -1.33 6.94 1.63
C GLY A 294 -1.47 5.42 1.58
N HIS A 295 -2.66 4.96 1.86
CA HIS A 295 -3.00 3.54 1.96
C HIS A 295 -3.09 2.84 0.59
N SER A 296 -3.41 3.58 -0.47
CA SER A 296 -3.56 3.08 -1.85
C SER A 296 -2.32 3.35 -2.71
N SER A 297 -1.14 2.99 -2.21
CA SER A 297 0.16 3.29 -2.84
C SER A 297 0.29 2.75 -4.27
N TYR A 298 -0.35 1.64 -4.62
CA TYR A 298 -0.43 1.06 -5.96
C TYR A 298 -1.14 1.99 -6.96
N TRP A 299 -2.00 2.88 -6.46
CA TRP A 299 -2.76 3.88 -7.22
C TRP A 299 -2.06 5.24 -7.23
N GLU A 300 -1.54 5.66 -6.09
CA GLU A 300 -1.00 7.00 -5.87
C GLU A 300 0.40 7.18 -6.47
N GLN A 301 1.26 6.17 -6.35
CA GLN A 301 2.62 6.15 -6.89
C GLN A 301 2.90 4.88 -7.69
N PRO A 302 2.15 4.65 -8.78
CA PRO A 302 2.16 3.38 -9.49
C PRO A 302 3.53 3.00 -10.06
N GLU A 303 4.35 3.95 -10.51
CA GLU A 303 5.67 3.66 -11.06
C GLU A 303 6.63 3.14 -9.99
N LEU A 304 6.64 3.76 -8.80
CA LEU A 304 7.46 3.31 -7.67
C LEU A 304 6.97 1.96 -7.16
N PHE A 305 5.66 1.80 -7.02
CA PHE A 305 5.06 0.54 -6.60
C PHE A 305 5.41 -0.60 -7.57
N ASN A 306 5.18 -0.39 -8.86
CA ASN A 306 5.44 -1.41 -9.89
C ASN A 306 6.93 -1.79 -9.95
N ARG A 307 7.83 -0.81 -9.84
CA ARG A 307 9.27 -1.05 -9.79
C ARG A 307 9.65 -1.89 -8.58
N ALA A 308 9.21 -1.51 -7.38
CA ALA A 308 9.52 -2.25 -6.16
C ALA A 308 9.05 -3.71 -6.24
N VAL A 309 7.84 -3.92 -6.79
CA VAL A 309 7.29 -5.27 -7.02
C VAL A 309 8.13 -6.04 -8.03
N LEU A 310 8.43 -5.48 -9.22
CA LEU A 310 9.18 -6.16 -10.27
C LEU A 310 10.61 -6.48 -9.82
N ASP A 311 11.28 -5.57 -9.13
CA ASP A 311 12.62 -5.78 -8.58
C ASP A 311 12.64 -6.91 -7.55
N PHE A 312 11.57 -7.04 -6.75
CA PHE A 312 11.45 -8.10 -5.77
C PHE A 312 11.14 -9.46 -6.40
N ILE A 313 10.08 -9.55 -7.21
CA ILE A 313 9.67 -10.83 -7.80
C ILE A 313 10.73 -11.40 -8.76
N GLY A 314 11.49 -10.54 -9.44
CA GLY A 314 12.60 -10.95 -10.31
C GLY A 314 13.71 -11.71 -9.59
N LYS A 315 13.84 -11.57 -8.26
CA LYS A 315 14.80 -12.31 -7.41
C LYS A 315 14.29 -13.71 -7.03
N HIS A 316 12.98 -13.95 -7.08
CA HIS A 316 12.34 -15.11 -6.45
C HIS A 316 11.56 -16.01 -7.43
N GLY A 317 11.69 -15.81 -8.71
CA GLY A 317 10.95 -16.52 -9.76
C GLY A 317 11.66 -17.72 -10.39
N LYS A 318 12.75 -18.22 -9.82
CA LYS A 318 13.51 -19.33 -10.39
C LYS A 318 13.26 -20.63 -9.68
#